data_50ffbe9773200f111c43ada17678b190
#
_entry.id   50ffbe9773200f111c43ada17678b190
#
_cell.length_a   1.000
_cell.length_b   1.000
_cell.length_c   1.000
_cell.angle_alpha   90.00
_cell.angle_beta   90.00
_cell.angle_gamma   90.00
#
_symmetry.space_group_name_H-M   'P 1'
#
loop_
_entity.id
_entity.type
_entity.pdbx_description
1 polymer ?
#
loop_
_entity_poly.entity_id
_entity_poly.type
_entity_poly.pdbx_seq_one_letter_code
_entity_poly.pdbx_strand_id
1 'polypeptide(L)'
;MPVRLSLNVDHVATLRQARRAPYPDPVEAARLAEEAGAAGITAHVRADRRHVQDADVERLRAAVRGKLNLELAATPEMMALAAAVRPDQVTLVPERPEEITTEGGLDLVRQQDQVAAAAERLGRAGIAVSAFVDPDERQIEILARLAGGGDVGSGAGGGQPGPSGAPSRIAGIELNTDAYTRAALAGEPAAVERELRQLRAAAALARERGFHLYAGHGLTVASVGPVAALPGMEELNIGHALIARAVLVGIAAAVREMLAAMSERPG
;
A
#
# COMPACT_ATOMS: atom_id res chain seq x y z
N MET A 1 -7.87 -16.39 6.25
CA MET A 1 -8.80 -15.25 6.46
C MET A 1 -9.09 -14.65 5.09
N PRO A 2 -10.27 -14.04 4.85
CA PRO A 2 -10.51 -13.32 3.59
C PRO A 2 -9.56 -12.13 3.45
N VAL A 3 -9.20 -11.80 2.20
CA VAL A 3 -8.36 -10.63 1.89
C VAL A 3 -9.15 -9.36 2.19
N ARG A 4 -8.52 -8.41 2.86
CA ARG A 4 -9.14 -7.14 3.24
C ARG A 4 -9.03 -6.13 2.10
N LEU A 5 -10.05 -5.28 1.98
CA LEU A 5 -10.02 -4.09 1.11
C LEU A 5 -9.67 -2.86 1.95
N SER A 6 -8.65 -2.13 1.55
CA SER A 6 -8.39 -0.76 1.99
C SER A 6 -8.71 0.20 0.85
N LEU A 7 -9.67 1.13 1.08
CA LEU A 7 -10.00 2.14 0.08
C LEU A 7 -9.01 3.29 0.14
N ASN A 8 -8.29 3.55 -0.97
CA ASN A 8 -7.52 4.78 -1.11
C ASN A 8 -8.45 5.94 -1.54
N VAL A 9 -8.47 7.01 -0.73
CA VAL A 9 -9.40 8.16 -0.90
C VAL A 9 -8.80 9.33 -1.68
N ASP A 10 -7.60 9.22 -2.23
CA ASP A 10 -6.89 10.30 -2.92
C ASP A 10 -7.71 10.93 -4.04
N HIS A 11 -8.38 10.11 -4.85
CA HIS A 11 -9.16 10.62 -5.98
C HIS A 11 -10.44 11.33 -5.57
N VAL A 12 -10.96 11.11 -4.36
CA VAL A 12 -12.01 11.94 -3.77
C VAL A 12 -11.43 13.35 -3.49
N ALA A 13 -10.25 13.40 -2.90
CA ALA A 13 -9.54 14.66 -2.68
C ALA A 13 -9.17 15.34 -4.00
N THR A 14 -8.76 14.60 -5.02
CA THR A 14 -8.49 15.13 -6.38
C THR A 14 -9.71 15.85 -6.96
N LEU A 15 -10.89 15.23 -6.89
CA LEU A 15 -12.15 15.88 -7.35
C LEU A 15 -12.42 17.19 -6.60
N ARG A 16 -12.23 17.21 -5.29
CA ARG A 16 -12.35 18.43 -4.47
C ARG A 16 -11.37 19.50 -4.94
N GLN A 17 -10.11 19.14 -5.13
CA GLN A 17 -9.05 20.06 -5.50
C GLN A 17 -9.19 20.60 -6.93
N ALA A 18 -9.85 19.89 -7.84
CA ALA A 18 -10.13 20.36 -9.20
C ALA A 18 -10.89 21.70 -9.21
N ARG A 19 -11.67 21.99 -8.15
CA ARG A 19 -12.39 23.26 -7.99
C ARG A 19 -12.06 24.00 -6.69
N ARG A 20 -11.21 23.44 -5.84
CA ARG A 20 -10.92 23.95 -4.49
C ARG A 20 -12.19 24.19 -3.67
N ALA A 21 -13.18 23.30 -3.83
CA ALA A 21 -14.45 23.33 -3.11
C ALA A 21 -14.32 22.56 -1.78
N PRO A 22 -15.27 22.68 -0.83
CA PRO A 22 -15.26 21.87 0.39
C PRO A 22 -15.74 20.42 0.16
N TYR A 23 -16.11 20.04 -1.05
CA TYR A 23 -16.65 18.73 -1.44
C TYR A 23 -16.02 18.24 -2.76
N PRO A 24 -16.03 16.90 -3.00
CA PRO A 24 -16.41 15.83 -2.07
C PRO A 24 -15.40 15.74 -0.91
N ASP A 25 -15.87 15.29 0.27
CA ASP A 25 -15.04 15.16 1.47
C ASP A 25 -14.44 13.73 1.55
N PRO A 26 -13.11 13.58 1.59
CA PRO A 26 -12.46 12.27 1.76
C PRO A 26 -12.87 11.55 3.05
N VAL A 27 -13.20 12.29 4.11
CA VAL A 27 -13.62 11.70 5.40
C VAL A 27 -15.02 11.10 5.28
N GLU A 28 -15.94 11.77 4.59
CA GLU A 28 -17.26 11.20 4.31
C GLU A 28 -17.15 9.94 3.44
N ALA A 29 -16.29 9.98 2.42
CA ALA A 29 -16.01 8.83 1.57
C ALA A 29 -15.47 7.63 2.37
N ALA A 30 -14.55 7.89 3.31
CA ALA A 30 -13.99 6.87 4.20
C ALA A 30 -15.08 6.21 5.05
N ARG A 31 -15.97 6.98 5.67
CA ARG A 31 -17.07 6.45 6.46
C ARG A 31 -18.02 5.57 5.64
N LEU A 32 -18.42 6.05 4.46
CA LEU A 32 -19.28 5.27 3.55
C LEU A 32 -18.63 3.97 3.08
N ALA A 33 -17.30 3.99 2.89
CA ALA A 33 -16.55 2.79 2.52
C ALA A 33 -16.50 1.77 3.66
N GLU A 34 -16.21 2.19 4.89
CA GLU A 34 -16.23 1.31 6.07
C GLU A 34 -17.63 0.72 6.33
N GLU A 35 -18.68 1.52 6.20
CA GLU A 35 -20.06 1.06 6.31
C GLU A 35 -20.43 0.03 5.24
N ALA A 36 -19.79 0.09 4.07
CA ALA A 36 -19.96 -0.87 2.98
C ALA A 36 -19.08 -2.12 3.09
N GLY A 37 -18.16 -2.19 4.06
CA GLY A 37 -17.33 -3.35 4.34
C GLY A 37 -15.84 -3.19 4.04
N ALA A 38 -15.34 -2.00 3.68
CA ALA A 38 -13.90 -1.75 3.63
C ALA A 38 -13.29 -1.90 5.04
N ALA A 39 -12.18 -2.63 5.14
CA ALA A 39 -11.51 -2.92 6.40
C ALA A 39 -10.50 -1.85 6.80
N GLY A 40 -10.14 -0.99 5.87
CA GLY A 40 -9.20 0.11 6.09
C GLY A 40 -9.37 1.22 5.06
N ILE A 41 -8.72 2.33 5.37
CA ILE A 41 -8.63 3.52 4.52
C ILE A 41 -7.17 3.82 4.27
N THR A 42 -6.83 4.09 3.04
CA THR A 42 -5.51 4.53 2.61
C THR A 42 -5.60 5.97 2.09
N ALA A 43 -4.61 6.78 2.41
CA ALA A 43 -4.47 8.13 1.88
C ALA A 43 -3.00 8.44 1.59
N HIS A 44 -2.69 8.91 0.39
CA HIS A 44 -1.35 9.34 0.01
C HIS A 44 -1.20 10.85 0.21
N VAL A 45 -0.33 11.23 1.13
CA VAL A 45 0.01 12.63 1.34
C VAL A 45 1.29 12.94 0.57
N ARG A 46 1.14 13.50 -0.62
CA ARG A 46 2.28 13.93 -1.43
C ARG A 46 2.90 15.21 -0.89
N ALA A 47 4.20 15.36 -1.11
CA ALA A 47 4.93 16.56 -0.71
C ALA A 47 4.34 17.86 -1.30
N ASP A 48 3.80 17.79 -2.53
CA ASP A 48 3.17 18.92 -3.21
C ASP A 48 1.70 19.16 -2.83
N ARG A 49 1.11 18.30 -1.99
CA ARG A 49 -0.29 18.41 -1.51
C ARG A 49 -1.31 18.58 -2.65
N ARG A 50 -1.07 17.98 -3.82
CA ARG A 50 -1.96 18.14 -4.99
C ARG A 50 -3.38 17.61 -4.79
N HIS A 51 -3.59 16.72 -3.82
CA HIS A 51 -4.90 16.13 -3.48
C HIS A 51 -5.17 16.13 -1.97
N VAL A 52 -4.72 15.14 -1.21
CA VAL A 52 -4.91 15.05 0.24
C VAL A 52 -4.13 16.17 0.93
N GLN A 53 -4.79 16.88 1.86
CA GLN A 53 -4.22 17.96 2.64
C GLN A 53 -3.94 17.48 4.07
N ASP A 54 -3.06 18.17 4.80
CA ASP A 54 -2.71 17.80 6.19
C ASP A 54 -3.96 17.77 7.09
N ALA A 55 -4.88 18.72 6.92
CA ALA A 55 -6.15 18.74 7.64
C ALA A 55 -7.06 17.53 7.33
N ASP A 56 -6.97 16.95 6.13
CA ASP A 56 -7.72 15.73 5.81
C ASP A 56 -7.21 14.56 6.63
N VAL A 57 -5.88 14.45 6.77
CA VAL A 57 -5.24 13.34 7.47
C VAL A 57 -5.60 13.35 8.96
N GLU A 58 -5.59 14.51 9.61
CA GLU A 58 -6.02 14.67 11.00
C GLU A 58 -7.49 14.25 11.17
N ARG A 59 -8.35 14.68 10.26
CA ARG A 59 -9.77 14.33 10.26
C ARG A 59 -10.02 12.84 9.96
N LEU A 60 -9.26 12.26 9.02
CA LEU A 60 -9.28 10.81 8.75
C LEU A 60 -8.88 10.03 9.99
N ARG A 61 -7.79 10.44 10.69
CA ARG A 61 -7.37 9.77 11.93
C ARG A 61 -8.46 9.76 13.00
N ALA A 62 -9.20 10.85 13.11
CA ALA A 62 -10.30 10.96 14.08
C ALA A 62 -11.55 10.17 13.68
N ALA A 63 -11.79 9.96 12.39
CA ALA A 63 -13.03 9.39 11.86
C ALA A 63 -12.95 7.91 11.50
N VAL A 64 -11.79 7.43 11.03
CA VAL A 64 -11.57 6.03 10.60
C VAL A 64 -11.60 5.11 11.81
N ARG A 65 -12.44 4.09 11.75
CA ARG A 65 -12.63 3.08 12.80
C ARG A 65 -11.77 1.84 12.59
N GLY A 66 -11.53 1.51 11.32
CA GLY A 66 -10.63 0.44 10.91
C GLY A 66 -9.17 0.90 10.88
N LYS A 67 -8.40 0.30 9.98
CA LYS A 67 -6.99 0.66 9.78
C LYS A 67 -6.86 1.94 8.95
N LEU A 68 -6.12 2.93 9.44
CA LEU A 68 -5.66 4.06 8.64
C LEU A 68 -4.22 3.79 8.17
N ASN A 69 -4.03 3.68 6.87
CA ASN A 69 -2.73 3.59 6.22
C ASN A 69 -2.41 4.92 5.52
N LEU A 70 -1.24 5.50 5.78
CA LEU A 70 -0.74 6.65 5.04
C LEU A 70 0.37 6.24 4.09
N GLU A 71 0.23 6.58 2.82
CA GLU A 71 1.31 6.48 1.84
C GLU A 71 2.13 7.76 1.88
N LEU A 72 3.44 7.64 2.11
CA LEU A 72 4.34 8.76 2.35
C LEU A 72 5.70 8.52 1.70
N ALA A 73 6.30 9.58 1.16
CA ALA A 73 7.72 9.56 0.83
C ALA A 73 8.57 9.48 2.09
N ALA A 74 9.72 8.80 2.01
CA ALA A 74 10.64 8.63 3.14
C ALA A 74 11.44 9.92 3.46
N THR A 75 10.75 11.06 3.63
CA THR A 75 11.36 12.37 3.92
C THR A 75 11.19 12.76 5.39
N PRO A 76 12.08 13.61 5.95
CA PRO A 76 11.96 14.09 7.33
C PRO A 76 10.62 14.78 7.63
N GLU A 77 10.06 15.52 6.66
CA GLU A 77 8.77 16.20 6.75
C GLU A 77 7.62 15.19 6.89
N MET A 78 7.56 14.20 5.98
CA MET A 78 6.52 13.18 6.00
C MET A 78 6.60 12.31 7.26
N MET A 79 7.81 12.03 7.74
CA MET A 79 7.99 11.30 9.00
C MET A 79 7.54 12.12 10.22
N ALA A 80 7.66 13.45 10.18
CA ALA A 80 7.13 14.32 11.22
C ALA A 80 5.59 14.34 11.21
N LEU A 81 4.99 14.43 10.02
CA LEU A 81 3.54 14.33 9.84
C LEU A 81 2.99 13.00 10.39
N ALA A 82 3.60 11.87 10.00
CA ALA A 82 3.18 10.56 10.49
C ALA A 82 3.27 10.44 12.00
N ALA A 83 4.35 10.95 12.61
CA ALA A 83 4.53 10.94 14.06
C ALA A 83 3.49 11.79 14.81
N ALA A 84 3.01 12.88 14.20
CA ALA A 84 1.96 13.73 14.75
C ALA A 84 0.57 13.08 14.64
N VAL A 85 0.24 12.52 13.47
CA VAL A 85 -1.07 11.90 13.17
C VAL A 85 -1.22 10.53 13.83
N ARG A 86 -0.12 9.76 13.91
CA ARG A 86 -0.09 8.38 14.43
C ARG A 86 -1.08 7.45 13.72
N PRO A 87 -0.94 7.26 12.40
CA PRO A 87 -1.74 6.26 11.68
C PRO A 87 -1.40 4.85 12.19
N ASP A 88 -2.23 3.88 11.86
CA ASP A 88 -1.97 2.47 12.20
C ASP A 88 -0.80 1.90 11.39
N GLN A 89 -0.66 2.38 10.14
CA GLN A 89 0.41 1.98 9.23
C GLN A 89 0.87 3.16 8.37
N VAL A 90 2.14 3.12 7.99
CA VAL A 90 2.70 3.93 6.90
C VAL A 90 3.24 2.98 5.83
N THR A 91 2.81 3.16 4.59
CA THR A 91 3.44 2.57 3.41
C THR A 91 4.41 3.58 2.81
N LEU A 92 5.70 3.26 2.82
CA LEU A 92 6.71 4.09 2.18
C LEU A 92 6.63 3.91 0.66
N VAL A 93 6.46 5.03 -0.05
CA VAL A 93 6.31 5.07 -1.51
C VAL A 93 7.35 5.99 -2.15
N PRO A 94 7.73 5.77 -3.42
CA PRO A 94 8.52 6.76 -4.14
C PRO A 94 7.66 7.96 -4.49
N GLU A 95 8.28 9.15 -4.53
CA GLU A 95 7.68 10.35 -5.11
C GLU A 95 8.65 11.02 -6.06
N ARG A 96 8.20 11.28 -7.28
CA ARG A 96 8.90 12.11 -8.26
C ARG A 96 7.99 13.26 -8.66
N PRO A 97 8.52 14.49 -8.77
CA PRO A 97 7.70 15.67 -9.06
C PRO A 97 6.95 15.58 -10.40
N GLU A 98 7.53 14.92 -11.38
CA GLU A 98 7.01 14.82 -12.75
C GLU A 98 5.92 13.76 -12.92
N GLU A 99 5.78 12.84 -11.97
CA GLU A 99 4.80 11.75 -12.05
C GLU A 99 3.37 12.24 -11.79
N ILE A 100 2.43 11.80 -12.61
CA ILE A 100 0.99 12.05 -12.39
C ILE A 100 0.49 11.19 -11.23
N THR A 101 0.93 9.94 -11.19
CA THR A 101 0.70 8.96 -10.12
C THR A 101 2.02 8.27 -9.79
N THR A 102 2.07 7.45 -8.75
CA THR A 102 3.28 6.70 -8.39
C THR A 102 3.60 5.70 -9.49
N GLU A 103 4.67 5.94 -10.26
CA GLU A 103 5.14 5.07 -11.34
C GLU A 103 6.29 4.20 -10.84
N GLY A 104 6.03 2.90 -10.66
CA GLY A 104 7.00 1.95 -10.12
C GLY A 104 7.09 1.97 -8.58
N GLY A 105 7.73 0.94 -8.03
CA GLY A 105 8.01 0.82 -6.60
C GLY A 105 9.27 1.60 -6.18
N LEU A 106 9.57 1.56 -4.90
CA LEU A 106 10.82 2.10 -4.34
C LEU A 106 12.05 1.43 -4.99
N ASP A 107 13.02 2.24 -5.40
CA ASP A 107 14.34 1.76 -5.80
C ASP A 107 15.24 1.61 -4.55
N LEU A 108 15.12 0.46 -3.91
CA LEU A 108 15.87 0.20 -2.67
C LEU A 108 17.37 0.03 -2.89
N VAL A 109 17.82 -0.19 -4.13
CA VAL A 109 19.25 -0.20 -4.44
C VAL A 109 19.87 1.17 -4.19
N ARG A 110 19.10 2.24 -4.45
CA ARG A 110 19.53 3.63 -4.31
C ARG A 110 19.06 4.28 -3.01
N GLN A 111 17.92 3.85 -2.47
CA GLN A 111 17.21 4.54 -1.39
C GLN A 111 17.24 3.79 -0.06
N GLN A 112 18.01 2.68 0.05
CA GLN A 112 18.00 1.83 1.25
C GLN A 112 18.25 2.57 2.56
N ASP A 113 19.20 3.50 2.59
CA ASP A 113 19.55 4.23 3.82
C ASP A 113 18.42 5.19 4.24
N GLN A 114 17.79 5.84 3.26
CA GLN A 114 16.66 6.74 3.49
C GLN A 114 15.44 5.97 4.00
N VAL A 115 15.12 4.82 3.38
CA VAL A 115 14.02 3.95 3.78
C VAL A 115 14.27 3.36 5.17
N ALA A 116 15.49 2.93 5.46
CA ALA A 116 15.87 2.42 6.78
C ALA A 116 15.70 3.48 7.88
N ALA A 117 16.18 4.71 7.65
CA ALA A 117 16.05 5.80 8.61
C ALA A 117 14.58 6.18 8.85
N ALA A 118 13.75 6.21 7.78
CA ALA A 118 12.33 6.47 7.90
C ALA A 118 11.61 5.38 8.70
N ALA A 119 11.88 4.11 8.39
CA ALA A 119 11.30 2.97 9.08
C ALA A 119 11.67 2.93 10.57
N GLU A 120 12.93 3.28 10.90
CA GLU A 120 13.37 3.39 12.29
C GLU A 120 12.61 4.47 13.05
N ARG A 121 12.43 5.64 12.44
CA ARG A 121 11.71 6.75 13.06
C ARG A 121 10.26 6.41 13.30
N LEU A 122 9.59 5.80 12.33
CA LEU A 122 8.19 5.35 12.44
C LEU A 122 8.03 4.24 13.50
N GLY A 123 8.94 3.26 13.49
CA GLY A 123 8.93 2.17 14.48
C GLY A 123 9.09 2.67 15.92
N ARG A 124 9.94 3.69 16.15
CA ARG A 124 10.05 4.36 17.48
C ARG A 124 8.77 5.07 17.90
N ALA A 125 7.96 5.52 16.93
CA ALA A 125 6.65 6.11 17.19
C ALA A 125 5.53 5.05 17.37
N GLY A 126 5.85 3.76 17.24
CA GLY A 126 4.90 2.66 17.35
C GLY A 126 4.00 2.50 16.12
N ILE A 127 4.43 3.01 14.96
CA ILE A 127 3.70 2.96 13.70
C ILE A 127 4.21 1.77 12.90
N ALA A 128 3.30 0.91 12.40
CA ALA A 128 3.66 -0.18 11.50
C ALA A 128 4.15 0.37 10.16
N VAL A 129 5.16 -0.28 9.56
CA VAL A 129 5.76 0.17 8.30
C VAL A 129 5.65 -0.93 7.25
N SER A 130 5.21 -0.56 6.06
CA SER A 130 5.33 -1.34 4.83
C SER A 130 6.07 -0.54 3.77
N ALA A 131 6.55 -1.22 2.74
CA ALA A 131 7.21 -0.60 1.60
C ALA A 131 6.53 -1.02 0.30
N PHE A 132 6.22 -0.04 -0.55
CA PHE A 132 5.67 -0.26 -1.89
C PHE A 132 6.81 -0.54 -2.86
N VAL A 133 6.84 -1.75 -3.43
CA VAL A 133 7.92 -2.22 -4.31
C VAL A 133 7.37 -2.92 -5.54
N ASP A 134 8.15 -2.89 -6.62
CA ASP A 134 7.89 -3.74 -7.77
C ASP A 134 8.07 -5.22 -7.37
N PRO A 135 7.39 -6.18 -8.04
CA PRO A 135 7.49 -7.60 -7.75
C PRO A 135 8.83 -8.17 -8.24
N ASP A 136 9.92 -7.68 -7.65
CA ASP A 136 11.31 -7.99 -7.96
C ASP A 136 12.01 -8.60 -6.75
N GLU A 137 12.63 -9.77 -6.94
CA GLU A 137 13.34 -10.51 -5.90
C GLU A 137 14.41 -9.67 -5.19
N ARG A 138 15.17 -8.86 -5.97
CA ARG A 138 16.23 -8.02 -5.43
C ARG A 138 15.71 -6.97 -4.47
N GLN A 139 14.55 -6.36 -4.77
CA GLN A 139 13.91 -5.37 -3.89
C GLN A 139 13.48 -6.02 -2.58
N ILE A 140 12.87 -7.21 -2.66
CA ILE A 140 12.41 -7.96 -1.48
C ILE A 140 13.59 -8.39 -0.59
N GLU A 141 14.68 -8.87 -1.18
CA GLU A 141 15.89 -9.25 -0.44
C GLU A 141 16.57 -8.05 0.26
N ILE A 142 16.55 -6.88 -0.37
CA ILE A 142 17.04 -5.65 0.29
C ILE A 142 16.13 -5.32 1.48
N LEU A 143 14.82 -5.36 1.33
CA LEU A 143 13.88 -5.13 2.43
C LEU A 143 14.10 -6.12 3.58
N ALA A 144 14.32 -7.40 3.29
CA ALA A 144 14.58 -8.41 4.31
C ALA A 144 15.82 -8.07 5.14
N ARG A 145 16.89 -7.61 4.49
CA ARG A 145 18.08 -7.13 5.21
C ARG A 145 17.78 -5.90 6.08
N LEU A 146 17.03 -4.92 5.56
CA LEU A 146 16.66 -3.71 6.30
C LEU A 146 15.72 -4.00 7.48
N ALA A 147 14.88 -5.02 7.36
CA ALA A 147 13.98 -5.44 8.44
C ALA A 147 14.70 -6.16 9.59
N GLY A 148 15.99 -6.42 9.48
CA GLY A 148 16.80 -7.11 10.49
C GLY A 148 16.86 -8.63 10.29
N GLY A 149 16.41 -9.12 9.11
CA GLY A 149 16.60 -10.49 8.66
C GLY A 149 18.04 -10.71 8.20
N GLY A 150 18.99 -10.81 9.11
CA GLY A 150 20.34 -11.28 8.81
C GLY A 150 20.27 -12.75 8.42
N ASP A 151 20.86 -13.04 7.28
CA ASP A 151 21.31 -14.31 6.74
C ASP A 151 20.82 -15.61 7.44
N VAL A 152 19.77 -16.24 6.92
CA VAL A 152 19.47 -17.65 7.23
C VAL A 152 20.33 -18.53 6.30
N GLY A 153 21.62 -18.25 6.28
CA GLY A 153 22.66 -19.02 5.60
C GLY A 153 23.37 -19.91 6.62
N SER A 154 23.12 -21.21 6.54
CA SER A 154 23.88 -22.34 7.11
C SER A 154 25.21 -21.98 7.80
N GLY A 155 25.22 -21.89 9.13
CA GLY A 155 26.47 -21.79 9.89
C GLY A 155 26.20 -21.65 11.37
N ALA A 156 26.44 -22.72 12.14
CA ALA A 156 26.48 -22.71 13.59
C ALA A 156 27.49 -21.66 14.07
N GLY A 157 27.00 -20.53 14.56
CA GLY A 157 27.82 -19.50 15.17
C GLY A 157 26.91 -18.54 15.91
N GLY A 158 26.90 -18.63 17.27
CA GLY A 158 26.13 -17.78 18.16
C GLY A 158 26.48 -16.30 17.97
N GLY A 159 25.82 -15.64 17.02
CA GLY A 159 25.81 -14.20 16.87
C GLY A 159 24.90 -13.59 17.92
N GLN A 160 25.47 -12.81 18.85
CA GLN A 160 24.71 -12.02 19.82
C GLN A 160 23.78 -11.07 19.10
N PRO A 161 22.53 -10.88 19.55
CA PRO A 161 21.65 -9.84 19.00
C PRO A 161 22.36 -8.50 19.15
N GLY A 162 22.36 -7.72 18.06
CA GLY A 162 22.90 -6.37 18.10
C GLY A 162 22.24 -5.52 19.20
N PRO A 163 22.82 -4.39 19.64
CA PRO A 163 22.48 -3.71 20.88
C PRO A 163 21.15 -2.95 20.87
N SER A 164 20.15 -3.36 20.11
CA SER A 164 18.80 -2.83 20.23
C SER A 164 17.80 -3.94 19.98
N GLY A 165 17.13 -4.40 21.03
CA GLY A 165 15.91 -5.21 20.94
C GLY A 165 14.73 -4.41 20.37
N ALA A 166 14.96 -3.60 19.34
CA ALA A 166 13.92 -2.91 18.61
C ALA A 166 13.22 -3.91 17.69
N PRO A 167 11.87 -3.91 17.66
CA PRO A 167 11.11 -4.77 16.74
C PRO A 167 11.50 -4.48 15.30
N SER A 168 11.32 -5.48 14.43
CA SER A 168 11.51 -5.37 12.97
C SER A 168 10.91 -4.06 12.46
N ARG A 169 11.73 -3.25 11.79
CA ARG A 169 11.38 -1.87 11.41
C ARG A 169 10.40 -1.82 10.25
N ILE A 170 10.44 -2.81 9.35
CA ILE A 170 9.53 -2.95 8.21
C ILE A 170 8.83 -4.29 8.36
N ALA A 171 7.51 -4.25 8.55
CA ALA A 171 6.71 -5.44 8.83
C ALA A 171 5.99 -5.97 7.58
N GLY A 172 5.77 -5.13 6.56
CA GLY A 172 4.98 -5.48 5.39
C GLY A 172 5.59 -5.04 4.07
N ILE A 173 5.15 -5.72 3.02
CA ILE A 173 5.45 -5.38 1.62
C ILE A 173 4.14 -5.16 0.89
N GLU A 174 4.05 -4.07 0.15
CA GLU A 174 2.99 -3.84 -0.82
C GLU A 174 3.54 -4.01 -2.24
N LEU A 175 3.08 -5.05 -2.94
CA LEU A 175 3.49 -5.34 -4.30
C LEU A 175 2.76 -4.43 -5.29
N ASN A 176 3.54 -3.76 -6.16
CA ASN A 176 3.01 -2.98 -7.26
C ASN A 176 2.37 -3.89 -8.31
N THR A 177 1.08 -3.68 -8.61
CA THR A 177 0.32 -4.47 -9.60
C THR A 177 0.10 -3.75 -10.93
N ASP A 178 0.71 -2.58 -11.14
CA ASP A 178 0.45 -1.73 -12.31
C ASP A 178 0.75 -2.44 -13.65
N ALA A 179 1.91 -3.12 -13.77
CA ALA A 179 2.26 -3.84 -14.99
C ALA A 179 1.23 -4.95 -15.33
N TYR A 180 0.80 -5.69 -14.31
CA TYR A 180 -0.26 -6.69 -14.45
C TYR A 180 -1.58 -6.08 -14.90
N THR A 181 -1.99 -4.99 -14.26
CA THR A 181 -3.28 -4.36 -14.57
C THR A 181 -3.29 -3.69 -15.93
N ARG A 182 -2.18 -3.08 -16.36
CA ARG A 182 -2.03 -2.55 -17.73
C ARG A 182 -2.14 -3.66 -18.78
N ALA A 183 -1.47 -4.79 -18.56
CA ALA A 183 -1.59 -5.95 -19.45
C ALA A 183 -3.03 -6.48 -19.53
N ALA A 184 -3.73 -6.54 -18.38
CA ALA A 184 -5.13 -6.96 -18.32
C ALA A 184 -6.06 -5.99 -19.07
N LEU A 185 -5.88 -4.69 -18.89
CA LEU A 185 -6.66 -3.66 -19.61
C LEU A 185 -6.38 -3.65 -21.11
N ALA A 186 -5.15 -3.93 -21.53
CA ALA A 186 -4.80 -4.05 -22.94
C ALA A 186 -5.30 -5.33 -23.60
N GLY A 187 -5.81 -6.29 -22.82
CA GLY A 187 -6.27 -7.58 -23.31
C GLY A 187 -5.13 -8.45 -23.85
N GLU A 188 -3.98 -8.46 -23.18
CA GLU A 188 -2.76 -9.19 -23.57
C GLU A 188 -2.55 -10.44 -22.69
N PRO A 189 -3.15 -11.61 -22.99
CA PRO A 189 -3.12 -12.77 -22.10
C PRO A 189 -1.71 -13.25 -21.74
N ALA A 190 -0.79 -13.23 -22.68
CA ALA A 190 0.60 -13.66 -22.45
C ALA A 190 1.35 -12.72 -21.48
N ALA A 191 1.09 -11.42 -21.55
CA ALA A 191 1.63 -10.44 -20.62
C ALA A 191 0.98 -10.59 -19.24
N VAL A 192 -0.33 -10.74 -19.17
CA VAL A 192 -1.07 -11.00 -17.91
C VAL A 192 -0.47 -12.21 -17.18
N GLU A 193 -0.27 -13.31 -17.87
CA GLU A 193 0.27 -14.54 -17.26
C GLU A 193 1.74 -14.35 -16.81
N ARG A 194 2.54 -13.60 -17.56
CA ARG A 194 3.92 -13.27 -17.18
C ARG A 194 3.96 -12.45 -15.89
N GLU A 195 3.20 -11.36 -15.84
CA GLU A 195 3.16 -10.47 -14.68
C GLU A 195 2.58 -11.16 -13.44
N LEU A 196 1.55 -12.00 -13.63
CA LEU A 196 0.97 -12.77 -12.54
C LEU A 196 1.96 -13.82 -11.98
N ARG A 197 2.79 -14.43 -12.85
CA ARG A 197 3.89 -15.31 -12.37
C ARG A 197 4.90 -14.55 -11.53
N GLN A 198 5.27 -13.32 -11.93
CA GLN A 198 6.19 -12.48 -11.16
C GLN A 198 5.58 -12.12 -9.80
N LEU A 199 4.31 -11.70 -9.76
CA LEU A 199 3.59 -11.44 -8.51
C LEU A 199 3.54 -12.66 -7.59
N ARG A 200 3.30 -13.87 -8.13
CA ARG A 200 3.31 -15.12 -7.35
C ARG A 200 4.68 -15.41 -6.75
N ALA A 201 5.75 -15.26 -7.53
CA ALA A 201 7.12 -15.47 -7.06
C ALA A 201 7.49 -14.47 -5.96
N ALA A 202 7.20 -13.18 -6.19
CA ALA A 202 7.44 -12.11 -5.22
C ALA A 202 6.64 -12.32 -3.92
N ALA A 203 5.36 -12.70 -4.02
CA ALA A 203 4.52 -13.01 -2.88
C ALA A 203 5.04 -14.20 -2.05
N ALA A 204 5.50 -15.25 -2.73
CA ALA A 204 6.08 -16.40 -2.06
C ALA A 204 7.36 -16.04 -1.29
N LEU A 205 8.26 -15.30 -1.92
CA LEU A 205 9.50 -14.81 -1.29
C LEU A 205 9.21 -13.86 -0.12
N ALA A 206 8.32 -12.90 -0.28
CA ALA A 206 7.95 -11.98 0.79
C ALA A 206 7.47 -12.72 2.05
N ARG A 207 6.63 -13.73 1.86
CA ARG A 207 6.15 -14.59 2.96
C ARG A 207 7.27 -15.44 3.58
N GLU A 208 8.16 -15.99 2.76
CA GLU A 208 9.34 -16.75 3.26
C GLU A 208 10.21 -15.86 4.15
N ARG A 209 10.34 -14.59 3.82
CA ARG A 209 11.06 -13.60 4.63
C ARG A 209 10.25 -13.06 5.81
N GLY A 210 9.02 -13.53 6.03
CA GLY A 210 8.19 -13.21 7.19
C GLY A 210 7.43 -11.87 7.10
N PHE A 211 7.29 -11.30 5.91
CA PHE A 211 6.54 -10.07 5.70
C PHE A 211 5.03 -10.30 5.64
N HIS A 212 4.27 -9.36 6.16
CA HIS A 212 2.88 -9.18 5.79
C HIS A 212 2.78 -8.80 4.31
N LEU A 213 1.82 -9.39 3.61
CA LEU A 213 1.71 -9.24 2.16
C LEU A 213 0.49 -8.41 1.79
N TYR A 214 0.75 -7.30 1.14
CA TYR A 214 -0.23 -6.38 0.57
C TYR A 214 0.04 -6.22 -0.93
N ALA A 215 -0.94 -5.69 -1.67
CA ALA A 215 -0.76 -5.31 -3.06
C ALA A 215 -1.69 -4.16 -3.42
N GLY A 216 -1.31 -3.39 -4.43
CA GLY A 216 -2.09 -2.25 -4.88
C GLY A 216 -1.62 -1.70 -6.21
N HIS A 217 -2.24 -0.64 -6.61
CA HIS A 217 -2.02 0.12 -7.83
C HIS A 217 -2.65 -0.51 -9.08
N GLY A 218 -3.65 0.20 -9.63
CA GLY A 218 -4.28 -0.11 -10.90
C GLY A 218 -5.39 -1.19 -10.86
N LEU A 219 -5.53 -1.96 -9.79
CA LEU A 219 -6.52 -3.04 -9.69
C LEU A 219 -7.95 -2.56 -9.95
N THR A 220 -8.67 -3.33 -10.76
CA THR A 220 -10.08 -3.13 -11.12
C THR A 220 -10.90 -4.33 -10.69
N VAL A 221 -12.23 -4.23 -10.73
CA VAL A 221 -13.14 -5.37 -10.49
C VAL A 221 -12.82 -6.55 -11.43
N ALA A 222 -12.40 -6.27 -12.67
CA ALA A 222 -12.08 -7.32 -13.65
C ALA A 222 -10.72 -7.99 -13.41
N SER A 223 -9.78 -7.33 -12.72
CA SER A 223 -8.40 -7.82 -12.54
C SER A 223 -8.05 -8.22 -11.11
N VAL A 224 -8.88 -7.91 -10.13
CA VAL A 224 -8.56 -8.08 -8.71
C VAL A 224 -8.51 -9.55 -8.26
N GLY A 225 -9.37 -10.41 -8.80
CA GLY A 225 -9.54 -11.81 -8.34
C GLY A 225 -8.23 -12.62 -8.30
N PRO A 226 -7.45 -12.69 -9.38
CA PRO A 226 -6.18 -13.43 -9.39
C PRO A 226 -5.15 -12.92 -8.36
N VAL A 227 -5.13 -11.60 -8.08
CA VAL A 227 -4.24 -11.01 -7.07
C VAL A 227 -4.73 -11.31 -5.65
N ALA A 228 -6.03 -11.19 -5.41
CA ALA A 228 -6.65 -11.57 -4.13
C ALA A 228 -6.46 -13.06 -3.80
N ALA A 229 -6.35 -13.91 -4.83
CA ALA A 229 -6.13 -15.35 -4.66
C ALA A 229 -4.65 -15.72 -4.39
N LEU A 230 -3.71 -14.78 -4.41
CA LEU A 230 -2.30 -15.07 -4.10
C LEU A 230 -2.15 -15.60 -2.68
N PRO A 231 -1.41 -16.72 -2.48
CA PRO A 231 -1.25 -17.29 -1.16
C PRO A 231 -0.63 -16.30 -0.17
N GLY A 232 -1.33 -16.07 0.95
CA GLY A 232 -0.88 -15.16 2.00
C GLY A 232 -1.17 -13.69 1.75
N MET A 233 -1.89 -13.34 0.68
CA MET A 233 -2.39 -11.98 0.48
C MET A 233 -3.30 -11.60 1.65
N GLU A 234 -3.02 -10.47 2.28
CA GLU A 234 -3.76 -10.01 3.45
C GLU A 234 -4.66 -8.82 3.15
N GLU A 235 -4.22 -7.92 2.27
CA GLU A 235 -4.93 -6.67 2.01
C GLU A 235 -4.61 -6.14 0.61
N LEU A 236 -5.62 -5.52 -0.02
CA LEU A 236 -5.48 -4.81 -1.28
C LEU A 236 -5.81 -3.34 -1.09
N ASN A 237 -4.89 -2.45 -1.50
CA ASN A 237 -5.06 -1.01 -1.50
C ASN A 237 -5.57 -0.57 -2.88
N ILE A 238 -6.83 -0.12 -2.97
CA ILE A 238 -7.49 0.20 -4.24
C ILE A 238 -8.05 1.61 -4.20
N GLY A 239 -7.62 2.45 -5.14
CA GLY A 239 -8.03 3.85 -5.24
C GLY A 239 -8.79 4.15 -6.52
N HIS A 240 -8.06 4.50 -7.59
CA HIS A 240 -8.60 5.09 -8.79
C HIS A 240 -9.80 4.34 -9.38
N ALA A 241 -9.68 3.04 -9.63
CA ALA A 241 -10.75 2.26 -10.26
C ALA A 241 -12.04 2.23 -9.42
N LEU A 242 -11.89 2.14 -8.09
CA LEU A 242 -13.02 2.13 -7.18
C LEU A 242 -13.71 3.50 -7.13
N ILE A 243 -12.96 4.59 -7.04
CA ILE A 243 -13.52 5.95 -7.04
C ILE A 243 -14.15 6.28 -8.40
N ALA A 244 -13.51 5.91 -9.52
CA ALA A 244 -14.10 6.06 -10.86
C ALA A 244 -15.44 5.33 -10.98
N ARG A 245 -15.53 4.10 -10.45
CA ARG A 245 -16.81 3.36 -10.40
C ARG A 245 -17.81 4.06 -9.47
N ALA A 246 -17.36 4.56 -8.32
CA ALA A 246 -18.21 5.23 -7.35
C ALA A 246 -18.86 6.52 -7.89
N VAL A 247 -18.23 7.22 -8.84
CA VAL A 247 -18.83 8.36 -9.53
C VAL A 247 -20.15 7.99 -10.23
N LEU A 248 -20.29 6.74 -10.69
CA LEU A 248 -21.46 6.26 -11.42
C LEU A 248 -22.49 5.59 -10.53
N VAL A 249 -22.06 4.91 -9.44
CA VAL A 249 -22.95 4.05 -8.64
C VAL A 249 -22.97 4.39 -7.15
N GLY A 250 -22.15 5.33 -6.71
CA GLY A 250 -21.93 5.65 -5.30
C GLY A 250 -20.89 4.72 -4.63
N ILE A 251 -20.22 5.24 -3.57
CA ILE A 251 -19.10 4.56 -2.90
C ILE A 251 -19.52 3.20 -2.35
N ALA A 252 -20.66 3.14 -1.66
CA ALA A 252 -21.09 1.89 -1.02
C ALA A 252 -21.35 0.75 -2.02
N ALA A 253 -21.88 1.05 -3.20
CA ALA A 253 -22.08 0.05 -4.26
C ALA A 253 -20.73 -0.38 -4.85
N ALA A 254 -19.84 0.57 -5.17
CA ALA A 254 -18.54 0.28 -5.73
C ALA A 254 -17.67 -0.57 -4.79
N VAL A 255 -17.72 -0.30 -3.48
CA VAL A 255 -17.01 -1.11 -2.45
C VAL A 255 -17.55 -2.53 -2.43
N ARG A 256 -18.87 -2.72 -2.42
CA ARG A 256 -19.48 -4.06 -2.43
C ARG A 256 -19.16 -4.85 -3.71
N GLU A 257 -19.18 -4.19 -4.89
CA GLU A 257 -18.76 -4.80 -6.16
C GLU A 257 -17.30 -5.28 -6.08
N MET A 258 -16.40 -4.46 -5.54
CA MET A 258 -15.00 -4.81 -5.39
C MET A 258 -14.80 -5.98 -4.42
N LEU A 259 -15.45 -5.96 -3.26
CA LEU A 259 -15.39 -7.06 -2.27
C LEU A 259 -15.92 -8.38 -2.85
N ALA A 260 -16.98 -8.33 -3.65
CA ALA A 260 -17.50 -9.51 -4.35
C ALA A 260 -16.45 -10.09 -5.30
N ALA A 261 -15.85 -9.24 -6.15
CA ALA A 261 -14.81 -9.66 -7.08
C ALA A 261 -13.54 -10.21 -6.40
N MET A 262 -13.15 -9.66 -5.24
CA MET A 262 -12.04 -10.17 -4.42
C MET A 262 -12.33 -11.56 -3.83
N SER A 263 -13.61 -11.91 -3.68
CA SER A 263 -14.05 -13.20 -3.11
C SER A 263 -14.24 -14.29 -4.16
N GLU A 264 -14.32 -13.93 -5.43
CA GLU A 264 -14.45 -14.86 -6.54
C GLU A 264 -13.14 -15.62 -6.75
N ARG A 265 -13.19 -16.95 -6.66
CA ARG A 265 -12.02 -17.77 -7.00
C ARG A 265 -11.90 -17.82 -8.52
N PRO A 266 -10.70 -17.55 -9.07
CA PRO A 266 -10.46 -17.84 -10.48
C PRO A 266 -10.72 -19.32 -10.74
N GLY A 267 -11.63 -19.61 -11.70
CA GLY A 267 -12.00 -20.97 -12.11
C GLY A 267 -10.83 -21.73 -12.75
#